data_9dc1e084ec78692e327c901421152261
#
_entry.id   9dc1e084ec78692e327c901421152261
#
_cell.length_a   1.000
_cell.length_b   1.000
_cell.length_c   1.000
_cell.angle_alpha   90.00
_cell.angle_beta   90.00
_cell.angle_gamma   90.00
#
_symmetry.space_group_name_H-M   'P 1'
#
loop_
_entity.id
_entity.type
_entity.pdbx_description
1 polymer ?
#
loop_
_entity_poly.entity_id
_entity_poly.type
_entity_poly.pdbx_seq_one_letter_code
_entity_poly.pdbx_strand_id
1 'polypeptide(L)'
;MEKSPKDDRDLFAENIYNPNLSVPKTLDLRNLMNKVRNQGDTSKCGAFSASAIKEWQEKKEIGFQGLFSVDYIYNKRKEKEKEGMYSRNVMKILHKYGAIPETSYSNEDSDDIMAGGFKIKGYAQVKTILECKKALFKNGPCLISFPTYNKKEKMWDPSGGEFSGGHAMVIVGYTKDSFILRNSWGKLWNDEG
;
A
#
# COMPACT_ATOMS: atom_id res chain seq x y z
N MET A 1 10.02 1.70 -6.87
CA MET A 1 9.18 0.49 -7.04
C MET A 1 9.00 0.20 -8.52
N GLU A 2 9.11 -1.03 -8.98
CA GLU A 2 9.00 -1.37 -10.39
C GLU A 2 7.58 -1.86 -10.73
N LYS A 3 7.18 -1.73 -12.01
CA LYS A 3 5.93 -2.32 -12.51
C LYS A 3 6.04 -3.84 -12.45
N SER A 4 5.06 -4.49 -11.83
CA SER A 4 5.03 -5.95 -11.76
C SER A 4 4.99 -6.58 -13.16
N PRO A 5 5.77 -7.64 -13.44
CA PRO A 5 5.64 -8.40 -14.67
C PRO A 5 4.21 -8.93 -14.87
N LYS A 6 3.78 -9.13 -16.12
CA LYS A 6 2.47 -9.74 -16.42
C LYS A 6 2.42 -11.16 -15.83
N ASP A 7 1.28 -11.52 -15.22
CA ASP A 7 1.04 -12.85 -14.65
C ASP A 7 -0.44 -13.20 -14.91
N ASP A 8 -0.69 -14.26 -15.67
CA ASP A 8 -2.05 -14.65 -16.07
C ASP A 8 -2.90 -15.17 -14.90
N ARG A 9 -2.28 -15.39 -13.74
CA ARG A 9 -2.96 -15.77 -12.49
C ARG A 9 -3.44 -14.57 -11.68
N ASP A 10 -3.20 -13.33 -12.14
CA ASP A 10 -3.66 -12.14 -11.44
C ASP A 10 -5.19 -12.10 -11.40
N LEU A 11 -5.73 -11.88 -10.22
CA LEU A 11 -7.13 -11.57 -10.04
C LEU A 11 -7.38 -10.10 -10.40
N PHE A 12 -8.49 -9.83 -11.07
CA PHE A 12 -8.90 -8.49 -11.44
C PHE A 12 -10.13 -8.06 -10.65
N ALA A 13 -10.17 -6.81 -10.24
CA ALA A 13 -11.24 -6.24 -9.43
C ALA A 13 -12.60 -6.28 -10.14
N GLU A 14 -12.62 -6.20 -11.47
CA GLU A 14 -13.83 -6.34 -12.30
C GLU A 14 -14.59 -7.66 -12.05
N ASN A 15 -13.88 -8.74 -11.71
CA ASN A 15 -14.46 -10.05 -11.44
C ASN A 15 -14.93 -10.23 -9.98
N ILE A 16 -14.64 -9.25 -9.12
CA ILE A 16 -14.92 -9.33 -7.68
C ILE A 16 -16.13 -8.48 -7.30
N TYR A 17 -16.24 -7.28 -7.88
CA TYR A 17 -17.29 -6.33 -7.50
C TYR A 17 -18.50 -6.41 -8.43
N ASN A 18 -19.68 -6.38 -7.82
CA ASN A 18 -20.92 -6.24 -8.59
C ASN A 18 -20.82 -5.03 -9.53
N PRO A 19 -21.07 -5.21 -10.86
CA PRO A 19 -21.06 -4.12 -11.82
C PRO A 19 -21.95 -2.95 -11.42
N ASN A 20 -23.10 -3.23 -10.81
CA ASN A 20 -24.12 -2.25 -10.38
C ASN A 20 -23.85 -1.69 -8.97
N LEU A 21 -22.71 -2.01 -8.34
CA LEU A 21 -22.36 -1.44 -7.04
C LEU A 21 -22.23 0.08 -7.14
N SER A 22 -23.17 0.79 -6.50
CA SER A 22 -23.08 2.24 -6.34
C SER A 22 -22.05 2.59 -5.26
N VAL A 23 -21.26 3.62 -5.53
CA VAL A 23 -20.26 4.15 -4.59
C VAL A 23 -20.60 5.61 -4.24
N PRO A 24 -20.26 6.09 -3.05
CA PRO A 24 -20.48 7.50 -2.68
C PRO A 24 -19.72 8.43 -3.63
N LYS A 25 -20.17 9.70 -3.72
CA LYS A 25 -19.49 10.72 -4.57
C LYS A 25 -18.10 11.06 -4.05
N THR A 26 -17.90 10.97 -2.74
CA THR A 26 -16.63 11.23 -2.05
C THR A 26 -16.42 10.18 -0.97
N LEU A 27 -15.17 9.85 -0.69
CA LEU A 27 -14.79 8.95 0.39
C LEU A 27 -13.45 9.40 0.97
N ASP A 28 -13.35 9.43 2.30
CA ASP A 28 -12.13 9.76 3.02
C ASP A 28 -11.93 8.75 4.16
N LEU A 29 -10.83 8.00 4.09
CA LEU A 29 -10.48 6.96 5.05
C LEU A 29 -9.39 7.41 6.03
N ARG A 30 -8.92 8.67 5.95
CA ARG A 30 -7.80 9.17 6.76
C ARG A 30 -8.05 9.11 8.26
N ASN A 31 -9.30 9.23 8.71
CA ASN A 31 -9.68 9.18 10.12
C ASN A 31 -9.32 7.87 10.83
N LEU A 32 -9.19 6.78 10.08
CA LEU A 32 -8.78 5.46 10.60
C LEU A 32 -7.30 5.16 10.33
N MET A 33 -6.58 6.02 9.59
CA MET A 33 -5.16 5.85 9.35
C MET A 33 -4.34 6.23 10.60
N ASN A 34 -3.23 5.53 10.82
CA ASN A 34 -2.22 5.95 11.77
C ASN A 34 -1.46 7.20 11.25
N LYS A 35 -0.60 7.79 12.08
CA LYS A 35 0.25 8.93 11.67
C LYS A 35 1.10 8.57 10.45
N VAL A 36 1.34 9.55 9.57
CA VAL A 36 2.22 9.37 8.42
C VAL A 36 3.65 9.11 8.89
N ARG A 37 4.21 7.99 8.45
CA ARG A 37 5.60 7.59 8.76
C ARG A 37 6.55 8.16 7.73
N ASN A 38 7.83 8.27 8.11
CA ASN A 38 8.89 8.72 7.22
C ASN A 38 9.84 7.55 6.91
N GLN A 39 9.93 7.16 5.65
CA GLN A 39 10.84 6.11 5.19
C GLN A 39 12.32 6.57 5.10
N GLY A 40 12.58 7.86 5.19
CA GLY A 40 13.91 8.43 4.96
C GLY A 40 14.45 8.08 3.57
N ASP A 41 15.75 7.88 3.47
CA ASP A 41 16.45 7.53 2.22
C ASP A 41 16.48 6.01 1.97
N THR A 42 15.40 5.32 2.31
CA THR A 42 15.28 3.87 2.08
C THR A 42 14.40 3.55 0.89
N SER A 43 14.63 2.41 0.25
CA SER A 43 13.80 1.89 -0.85
C SER A 43 12.59 1.08 -0.38
N LYS A 44 12.07 1.35 0.84
CA LYS A 44 11.02 0.59 1.53
C LYS A 44 9.59 1.11 1.27
N CYS A 45 9.36 2.01 0.30
CA CYS A 45 8.05 2.62 0.06
C CYS A 45 6.91 1.58 -0.07
N GLY A 46 7.15 0.46 -0.75
CA GLY A 46 6.18 -0.63 -0.85
C GLY A 46 5.82 -1.26 0.49
N ALA A 47 6.81 -1.48 1.35
CA ALA A 47 6.59 -2.05 2.68
C ALA A 47 5.88 -1.05 3.62
N PHE A 48 6.22 0.25 3.55
CA PHE A 48 5.49 1.31 4.27
C PHE A 48 4.03 1.39 3.85
N SER A 49 3.75 1.31 2.53
CA SER A 49 2.39 1.30 2.01
C SER A 49 1.61 0.07 2.46
N ALA A 50 2.24 -1.11 2.44
CA ALA A 50 1.63 -2.36 2.91
C ALA A 50 1.30 -2.32 4.40
N SER A 51 2.24 -1.83 5.23
CA SER A 51 2.04 -1.64 6.66
C SER A 51 0.84 -0.72 6.93
N ALA A 52 0.77 0.44 6.26
CA ALA A 52 -0.33 1.39 6.44
C ALA A 52 -1.70 0.81 6.04
N ILE A 53 -1.77 0.03 4.96
CA ILE A 53 -3.00 -0.66 4.53
C ILE A 53 -3.41 -1.69 5.60
N LYS A 54 -2.47 -2.49 6.08
CA LYS A 54 -2.73 -3.53 7.07
C LYS A 54 -3.13 -2.95 8.42
N GLU A 55 -2.50 -1.88 8.87
CA GLU A 55 -2.86 -1.12 10.07
C GLU A 55 -4.32 -0.64 10.01
N TRP A 56 -4.72 -0.08 8.87
CA TRP A 56 -6.11 0.36 8.67
C TRP A 56 -7.10 -0.80 8.73
N GLN A 57 -6.78 -1.94 8.07
CA GLN A 57 -7.63 -3.13 8.06
C GLN A 57 -7.83 -3.67 9.48
N GLU A 58 -6.76 -3.91 10.21
CA GLU A 58 -6.81 -4.47 11.55
C GLU A 58 -7.44 -3.50 12.56
N LYS A 59 -7.22 -2.20 12.40
CA LYS A 59 -7.91 -1.20 13.23
C LYS A 59 -9.42 -1.24 13.02
N LYS A 60 -9.86 -1.41 11.77
CA LYS A 60 -11.30 -1.50 11.42
C LYS A 60 -11.90 -2.83 11.87
N GLU A 61 -11.19 -3.95 11.72
CA GLU A 61 -11.74 -5.29 11.96
C GLU A 61 -11.70 -5.69 13.44
N ILE A 62 -10.62 -5.40 14.13
CA ILE A 62 -10.41 -5.84 15.54
C ILE A 62 -9.97 -4.73 16.49
N GLY A 63 -9.97 -3.47 16.07
CA GLY A 63 -9.58 -2.34 16.93
C GLY A 63 -8.08 -2.25 17.19
N PHE A 64 -7.22 -2.89 16.39
CA PHE A 64 -5.77 -2.84 16.55
C PHE A 64 -5.22 -1.42 16.50
N GLN A 65 -4.44 -1.00 17.50
CA GLN A 65 -3.91 0.36 17.63
C GLN A 65 -2.40 0.48 17.34
N GLY A 66 -1.75 -0.64 17.02
CA GLY A 66 -0.31 -0.70 16.79
C GLY A 66 0.11 -0.34 15.38
N LEU A 67 1.42 -0.46 15.16
CA LEU A 67 2.06 -0.38 13.84
C LEU A 67 2.52 -1.79 13.45
N PHE A 68 2.57 -2.06 12.15
CA PHE A 68 3.22 -3.27 11.64
C PHE A 68 4.67 -2.97 11.22
N SER A 69 5.55 -3.95 11.42
CA SER A 69 6.96 -3.86 11.06
C SER A 69 7.14 -3.75 9.55
N VAL A 70 7.66 -2.61 9.12
CA VAL A 70 8.08 -2.38 7.74
C VAL A 70 9.25 -3.28 7.36
N ASP A 71 10.16 -3.51 8.32
CA ASP A 71 11.36 -4.33 8.11
C ASP A 71 11.01 -5.79 7.90
N TYR A 72 10.04 -6.33 8.64
CA TYR A 72 9.53 -7.66 8.39
C TYR A 72 9.03 -7.82 6.96
N ILE A 73 8.12 -6.93 6.52
CA ILE A 73 7.55 -6.96 5.17
C ILE A 73 8.65 -6.84 4.12
N TYR A 74 9.58 -5.90 4.30
CA TYR A 74 10.67 -5.67 3.35
C TYR A 74 11.64 -6.84 3.29
N ASN A 75 11.94 -7.47 4.43
CA ASN A 75 12.85 -8.60 4.51
C ASN A 75 12.27 -9.90 3.93
N LYS A 76 10.95 -10.02 3.74
CA LYS A 76 10.32 -11.15 3.04
C LYS A 76 10.31 -11.01 1.50
N ARG A 77 10.85 -9.92 0.91
CA ARG A 77 10.96 -9.80 -0.55
C ARG A 77 11.88 -10.88 -1.13
N LYS A 78 11.56 -11.34 -2.33
CA LYS A 78 12.36 -12.37 -3.02
C LYS A 78 13.59 -11.78 -3.69
N GLU A 79 13.42 -10.62 -4.31
CA GLU A 79 14.46 -9.95 -5.10
C GLU A 79 15.41 -9.19 -4.16
N LYS A 80 16.28 -9.95 -3.46
CA LYS A 80 17.22 -9.37 -2.48
C LYS A 80 18.31 -8.51 -3.11
N GLU A 81 18.65 -8.78 -4.35
CA GLU A 81 19.62 -8.04 -5.18
C GLU A 81 19.10 -6.67 -5.62
N LYS A 82 17.79 -6.43 -5.52
CA LYS A 82 17.15 -5.15 -5.82
C LYS A 82 16.77 -4.40 -4.55
N GLU A 83 16.93 -3.09 -4.58
CA GLU A 83 16.54 -2.25 -3.44
C GLU A 83 15.02 -2.13 -3.29
N GLY A 84 14.29 -2.07 -4.40
CA GLY A 84 12.84 -1.88 -4.40
C GLY A 84 12.04 -3.19 -4.31
N MET A 85 10.73 -3.07 -4.46
CA MET A 85 9.77 -4.18 -4.46
C MET A 85 8.80 -4.04 -5.63
N TYR A 86 8.28 -5.13 -6.17
CA TYR A 86 7.12 -5.11 -7.07
C TYR A 86 5.82 -5.03 -6.27
N SER A 87 4.84 -4.26 -6.75
CA SER A 87 3.53 -4.11 -6.07
C SER A 87 2.84 -5.45 -5.81
N ARG A 88 2.86 -6.37 -6.78
CA ARG A 88 2.33 -7.72 -6.61
C ARG A 88 3.06 -8.49 -5.51
N ASN A 89 4.39 -8.38 -5.43
CA ASN A 89 5.17 -9.10 -4.43
C ASN A 89 4.88 -8.59 -3.02
N VAL A 90 4.64 -7.29 -2.86
CA VAL A 90 4.17 -6.71 -1.59
C VAL A 90 2.86 -7.38 -1.14
N MET A 91 1.87 -7.49 -2.04
CA MET A 91 0.60 -8.16 -1.73
C MET A 91 0.77 -9.66 -1.49
N LYS A 92 1.64 -10.33 -2.25
CA LYS A 92 1.99 -11.75 -2.02
C LYS A 92 2.60 -11.99 -0.64
N ILE A 93 3.42 -11.06 -0.14
CA ILE A 93 4.00 -11.14 1.21
C ILE A 93 2.89 -11.08 2.27
N LEU A 94 2.00 -10.09 2.19
CA LEU A 94 0.87 -9.99 3.12
C LEU A 94 -0.06 -11.21 3.05
N HIS A 95 -0.28 -11.78 1.87
CA HIS A 95 -1.12 -12.96 1.70
C HIS A 95 -0.46 -14.23 2.23
N LYS A 96 0.83 -14.43 1.96
CA LYS A 96 1.55 -15.66 2.33
C LYS A 96 2.01 -15.65 3.77
N TYR A 97 2.62 -14.55 4.21
CA TYR A 97 3.28 -14.44 5.51
C TYR A 97 2.48 -13.60 6.51
N GLY A 98 1.75 -12.59 6.03
CA GLY A 98 1.07 -11.63 6.89
C GLY A 98 1.95 -10.43 7.23
N ALA A 99 1.70 -9.85 8.40
CA ALA A 99 2.46 -8.75 8.98
C ALA A 99 2.62 -8.96 10.48
N ILE A 100 3.75 -8.57 11.05
CA ILE A 100 3.99 -8.67 12.49
C ILE A 100 3.88 -7.27 13.13
N PRO A 101 3.27 -7.13 14.34
CA PRO A 101 3.33 -5.88 15.09
C PRO A 101 4.79 -5.43 15.27
N GLU A 102 5.05 -4.13 15.08
CA GLU A 102 6.42 -3.59 15.10
C GLU A 102 7.13 -3.87 16.42
N THR A 103 6.40 -3.82 17.55
CA THR A 103 6.92 -4.11 18.89
C THR A 103 7.27 -5.59 19.13
N SER A 104 6.80 -6.48 18.26
CA SER A 104 7.01 -7.93 18.37
C SER A 104 8.03 -8.47 17.36
N TYR A 105 8.51 -7.61 16.46
CA TYR A 105 9.48 -8.03 15.44
C TYR A 105 10.87 -8.24 16.04
N SER A 106 11.40 -9.46 15.93
CA SER A 106 12.70 -9.88 16.47
C SER A 106 13.73 -10.22 15.39
N ASN A 107 13.29 -10.38 14.14
CA ASN A 107 14.06 -10.89 13.00
C ASN A 107 14.45 -12.37 13.16
N GLU A 108 13.59 -13.14 13.80
CA GLU A 108 13.72 -14.58 14.01
C GLU A 108 12.65 -15.36 13.25
N ASP A 109 12.82 -16.67 13.13
CA ASP A 109 11.84 -17.54 12.43
C ASP A 109 10.48 -17.57 13.13
N SER A 110 10.42 -17.37 14.45
CA SER A 110 9.19 -17.25 15.23
C SER A 110 8.28 -16.12 14.79
N ASP A 111 8.82 -15.07 14.17
CA ASP A 111 8.06 -13.94 13.64
C ASP A 111 7.01 -14.37 12.61
N ASP A 112 7.27 -15.42 11.82
CA ASP A 112 6.35 -15.91 10.79
C ASP A 112 5.08 -16.52 11.38
N ILE A 113 5.17 -17.12 12.57
CA ILE A 113 4.02 -17.69 13.29
C ILE A 113 3.09 -16.55 13.72
N MET A 114 3.65 -15.53 14.35
CA MET A 114 2.88 -14.37 14.82
C MET A 114 2.30 -13.57 13.63
N ALA A 115 3.09 -13.31 12.59
CA ALA A 115 2.65 -12.63 11.39
C ALA A 115 1.50 -13.35 10.68
N GLY A 116 1.45 -14.68 10.81
CA GLY A 116 0.41 -15.52 10.24
C GLY A 116 -1.00 -15.17 10.71
N GLY A 117 -1.16 -14.59 11.89
CA GLY A 117 -2.43 -14.08 12.42
C GLY A 117 -2.95 -12.84 11.68
N PHE A 118 -2.07 -12.14 10.94
CA PHE A 118 -2.38 -10.89 10.25
C PHE A 118 -2.26 -11.00 8.71
N LYS A 119 -2.61 -12.15 8.14
CA LYS A 119 -2.66 -12.34 6.68
C LYS A 119 -3.84 -11.62 6.04
N ILE A 120 -3.66 -11.18 4.80
CA ILE A 120 -4.81 -10.79 3.97
C ILE A 120 -5.40 -12.03 3.28
N LYS A 121 -6.72 -12.04 3.10
CA LYS A 121 -7.45 -13.16 2.46
C LYS A 121 -7.16 -13.28 0.97
N GLY A 122 -6.86 -12.16 0.31
CA GLY A 122 -6.57 -12.10 -1.11
C GLY A 122 -6.25 -10.68 -1.56
N TYR A 123 -5.88 -10.54 -2.82
CA TYR A 123 -5.64 -9.25 -3.46
C TYR A 123 -6.00 -9.32 -4.94
N ALA A 124 -6.33 -8.20 -5.53
CA ALA A 124 -6.67 -8.10 -6.95
C ALA A 124 -6.09 -6.84 -7.57
N GLN A 125 -5.85 -6.88 -8.88
CA GLN A 125 -5.44 -5.73 -9.65
C GLN A 125 -6.66 -4.88 -10.01
N VAL A 126 -6.53 -3.58 -9.79
CA VAL A 126 -7.49 -2.55 -10.19
C VAL A 126 -7.02 -1.93 -11.50
N LYS A 127 -7.89 -1.82 -12.50
CA LYS A 127 -7.56 -1.29 -13.84
C LYS A 127 -8.22 0.05 -14.15
N THR A 128 -9.37 0.31 -13.54
CA THR A 128 -10.17 1.50 -13.83
C THR A 128 -10.41 2.36 -12.59
N ILE A 129 -10.73 3.63 -12.81
CA ILE A 129 -11.12 4.57 -11.75
C ILE A 129 -12.32 4.04 -10.97
N LEU A 130 -13.33 3.51 -11.66
CA LEU A 130 -14.54 3.00 -11.00
C LEU A 130 -14.24 1.78 -10.15
N GLU A 131 -13.43 0.84 -10.61
CA GLU A 131 -12.97 -0.32 -9.81
C GLU A 131 -12.20 0.15 -8.57
N CYS A 132 -11.33 1.17 -8.72
CA CYS A 132 -10.60 1.74 -7.59
C CYS A 132 -11.56 2.32 -6.54
N LYS A 133 -12.57 3.09 -6.97
CA LYS A 133 -13.60 3.63 -6.08
C LYS A 133 -14.39 2.51 -5.39
N LYS A 134 -14.74 1.43 -6.10
CA LYS A 134 -15.40 0.25 -5.52
C LYS A 134 -14.51 -0.46 -4.49
N ALA A 135 -13.22 -0.64 -4.81
CA ALA A 135 -12.25 -1.24 -3.91
C ALA A 135 -12.07 -0.44 -2.61
N LEU A 136 -11.87 0.87 -2.72
CA LEU A 136 -11.78 1.78 -1.57
C LEU A 136 -13.02 1.72 -0.69
N PHE A 137 -14.21 1.73 -1.30
CA PHE A 137 -15.48 1.70 -0.56
C PHE A 137 -15.72 0.37 0.17
N LYS A 138 -15.39 -0.77 -0.46
CA LYS A 138 -15.65 -2.11 0.11
C LYS A 138 -14.52 -2.63 0.99
N ASN A 139 -13.28 -2.44 0.56
CA ASN A 139 -12.12 -3.11 1.16
C ASN A 139 -11.12 -2.14 1.82
N GLY A 140 -11.29 -0.82 1.61
CA GLY A 140 -10.42 0.18 2.21
C GLY A 140 -9.25 0.60 1.33
N PRO A 141 -8.14 1.09 1.93
CA PRO A 141 -7.02 1.68 1.22
C PRO A 141 -6.41 0.75 0.16
N CYS A 142 -5.98 1.34 -0.96
CA CYS A 142 -5.41 0.62 -2.10
C CYS A 142 -3.94 0.99 -2.32
N LEU A 143 -3.10 0.00 -2.63
CA LEU A 143 -1.72 0.24 -3.05
C LEU A 143 -1.69 0.80 -4.47
N ILE A 144 -0.93 1.88 -4.68
CA ILE A 144 -0.60 2.42 -6.00
C ILE A 144 0.91 2.55 -6.15
N SER A 145 1.41 2.40 -7.38
CA SER A 145 2.78 2.73 -7.74
C SER A 145 2.84 3.46 -9.07
N PHE A 146 3.76 4.40 -9.18
CA PHE A 146 3.96 5.22 -10.38
C PHE A 146 5.43 5.62 -10.53
N PRO A 147 5.87 6.05 -11.74
CA PRO A 147 7.19 6.58 -11.95
C PRO A 147 7.37 7.90 -11.20
N THR A 148 8.57 8.19 -10.75
CA THR A 148 8.93 9.45 -10.12
C THR A 148 10.03 10.17 -10.89
N TYR A 149 9.89 11.49 -10.97
CA TYR A 149 10.80 12.40 -11.66
C TYR A 149 11.35 13.49 -10.74
N ASN A 150 10.76 13.62 -9.54
CA ASN A 150 11.18 14.58 -8.52
C ASN A 150 10.61 14.16 -7.15
N LYS A 151 10.92 14.92 -6.08
CA LYS A 151 10.39 14.72 -4.73
C LYS A 151 9.31 15.76 -4.34
N LYS A 152 8.71 16.43 -5.32
CA LYS A 152 7.65 17.44 -5.10
C LYS A 152 6.26 16.79 -5.15
N GLU A 153 5.22 17.61 -4.99
CA GLU A 153 3.81 17.17 -4.98
C GLU A 153 3.44 16.34 -6.22
N LYS A 154 3.76 16.83 -7.42
CA LYS A 154 3.51 16.12 -8.69
C LYS A 154 4.72 15.29 -9.11
N MET A 155 5.16 14.41 -8.23
CA MET A 155 6.37 13.62 -8.47
C MET A 155 6.31 12.72 -9.70
N TRP A 156 5.11 12.40 -10.19
CA TRP A 156 4.87 11.58 -11.39
C TRP A 156 4.90 12.38 -12.70
N ASP A 157 5.05 13.71 -12.63
CA ASP A 157 5.09 14.58 -13.81
C ASP A 157 6.50 14.51 -14.45
N PRO A 158 6.63 14.01 -15.70
CA PRO A 158 7.91 13.90 -16.36
C PRO A 158 8.56 15.25 -16.69
N SER A 159 7.79 16.35 -16.72
CA SER A 159 8.34 17.70 -16.85
C SER A 159 9.13 18.17 -15.64
N GLY A 160 9.00 17.46 -14.51
CA GLY A 160 9.64 17.82 -13.23
C GLY A 160 11.07 17.37 -13.07
N GLY A 161 11.67 16.68 -14.05
CA GLY A 161 13.03 16.18 -14.00
C GLY A 161 13.24 14.85 -14.73
N GLU A 162 14.40 14.23 -14.50
CA GLU A 162 14.71 12.91 -15.04
C GLU A 162 14.04 11.79 -14.24
N PHE A 163 13.80 10.65 -14.89
CA PHE A 163 13.26 9.47 -14.23
C PHE A 163 14.18 9.02 -13.07
N SER A 164 13.67 9.06 -11.86
CA SER A 164 14.41 8.73 -10.63
C SER A 164 14.03 7.36 -10.04
N GLY A 165 13.08 6.66 -10.64
CA GLY A 165 12.63 5.35 -10.17
C GLY A 165 11.11 5.23 -10.06
N GLY A 166 10.66 4.23 -9.34
CA GLY A 166 9.24 4.04 -9.03
C GLY A 166 8.97 4.23 -7.54
N HIS A 167 7.83 4.82 -7.20
CA HIS A 167 7.40 5.06 -5.83
C HIS A 167 6.05 4.40 -5.55
N ALA A 168 5.86 3.92 -4.32
CA ALA A 168 4.60 3.39 -3.86
C ALA A 168 3.97 4.32 -2.82
N MET A 169 2.66 4.49 -2.95
CA MET A 169 1.81 5.23 -2.01
C MET A 169 0.51 4.45 -1.76
N VAL A 170 -0.32 4.99 -0.91
CA VAL A 170 -1.64 4.42 -0.58
C VAL A 170 -2.73 5.38 -1.01
N ILE A 171 -3.69 4.90 -1.81
CA ILE A 171 -4.92 5.64 -2.05
C ILE A 171 -5.82 5.44 -0.82
N VAL A 172 -6.16 6.54 -0.15
CA VAL A 172 -6.93 6.55 1.09
C VAL A 172 -8.30 7.21 0.95
N GLY A 173 -8.66 7.59 -0.27
CA GLY A 173 -9.96 8.19 -0.53
C GLY A 173 -10.02 8.83 -1.91
N TYR A 174 -11.14 9.53 -2.15
CA TYR A 174 -11.35 10.29 -3.38
C TYR A 174 -12.38 11.40 -3.18
N THR A 175 -12.23 12.45 -3.98
CA THR A 175 -13.22 13.49 -4.19
C THR A 175 -13.98 13.25 -5.51
N LYS A 176 -14.74 14.23 -5.95
CA LYS A 176 -15.37 14.20 -7.28
C LYS A 176 -14.33 14.02 -8.40
N ASP A 177 -13.22 14.74 -8.31
CA ASP A 177 -12.26 14.93 -9.41
C ASP A 177 -10.85 14.37 -9.14
N SER A 178 -10.56 13.91 -7.90
CA SER A 178 -9.21 13.52 -7.48
C SER A 178 -9.21 12.33 -6.54
N PHE A 179 -8.11 11.60 -6.48
CA PHE A 179 -7.80 10.66 -5.41
C PHE A 179 -7.03 11.34 -4.28
N ILE A 180 -7.23 10.88 -3.05
CA ILE A 180 -6.46 11.27 -1.87
C ILE A 180 -5.37 10.23 -1.70
N LEU A 181 -4.11 10.66 -1.78
CA LEU A 181 -2.94 9.80 -1.65
C LEU A 181 -2.26 10.02 -0.30
N ARG A 182 -1.82 8.94 0.32
CA ARG A 182 -0.98 8.95 1.52
C ARG A 182 0.42 8.50 1.14
N ASN A 183 1.41 9.36 1.43
CA ASN A 183 2.83 9.11 1.23
C ASN A 183 3.48 8.50 2.48
N SER A 184 4.77 8.18 2.38
CA SER A 184 5.64 7.72 3.46
C SER A 184 6.89 8.59 3.64
N TRP A 185 6.73 9.92 3.48
CA TRP A 185 7.81 10.91 3.63
C TRP A 185 7.60 11.85 4.82
N GLY A 186 6.79 11.39 5.81
CA GLY A 186 6.48 12.13 7.01
C GLY A 186 5.41 13.21 6.81
N LYS A 187 4.82 13.65 7.91
CA LYS A 187 3.71 14.61 7.89
C LYS A 187 4.11 16.02 7.46
N LEU A 188 5.41 16.34 7.40
CA LEU A 188 5.88 17.65 6.93
C LEU A 188 6.00 17.73 5.41
N TRP A 189 5.80 16.62 4.72
CA TRP A 189 5.79 16.60 3.26
C TRP A 189 4.39 17.00 2.75
N ASN A 190 4.36 18.00 1.86
CA ASN A 190 3.15 18.50 1.21
C ASN A 190 1.98 18.75 2.20
N ASP A 191 0.78 18.30 1.89
CA ASP A 191 -0.47 18.44 2.66
C ASP A 191 -0.56 17.35 3.76
N GLU A 192 0.30 17.47 4.78
CA GLU A 192 0.43 16.54 5.92
C GLU A 192 0.82 15.08 5.55
N GLY A 193 1.47 14.88 4.40
CA GLY A 193 1.99 13.60 3.92
C GLY A 193 1.07 12.87 2.97
#